data_c1d6c3eb4595e0c3e161032f8262619b
#
_entry.id   c1d6c3eb4595e0c3e161032f8262619b
#
_cell.length_a   1.000
_cell.length_b   1.000
_cell.length_c   1.000
_cell.angle_alpha   90.00
_cell.angle_beta   90.00
_cell.angle_gamma   90.00
#
_symmetry.space_group_name_H-M   'P 1'
#
loop_
_entity.id
_entity.type
_entity.pdbx_description
1 polymer ?
#
loop_
_entity_poly.entity_id
_entity_poly.type
_entity_poly.pdbx_seq_one_letter_code
_entity_poly.pdbx_strand_id
1 'polypeptide(L)'
;LLPQGLRAFALYIQAHYLYLKGEYGPSAGLVEGALSMGAAAYPIPALYLHLVAVMDYMSLKQTEKARAHLLAAWALAQPDDLIEGFGEHHGLLGGMLEAEIKPAWPEDFKRVIAITYRFSAGWRKVHNPETGHDVADDLTTTEFAVSMLAARGWTNQEIAAHLRISPNTVKRYLSAAMEKLHISHRQDL
;
A
#
# COMPACT_ATOMS: atom_id res chain seq x y z
N LEU A 1 -29.43 14.58 -2.37
CA LEU A 1 -28.06 14.74 -1.84
C LEU A 1 -27.68 13.51 -1.05
N LEU A 2 -26.48 12.93 -1.28
CA LEU A 2 -25.98 11.80 -0.53
C LEU A 2 -25.71 12.19 0.95
N PRO A 3 -26.01 11.33 1.92
CA PRO A 3 -25.56 11.49 3.30
C PRO A 3 -24.04 11.70 3.36
N GLN A 4 -23.57 12.43 4.39
CA GLN A 4 -22.16 12.83 4.47
C GLN A 4 -21.18 11.64 4.46
N GLY A 5 -21.49 10.55 5.18
CA GLY A 5 -20.64 9.34 5.19
C GLY A 5 -20.57 8.67 3.81
N LEU A 6 -21.66 8.63 3.05
CA LEU A 6 -21.65 8.12 1.67
C LEU A 6 -20.86 9.04 0.72
N ARG A 7 -20.89 10.36 0.94
CA ARG A 7 -20.04 11.30 0.18
C ARG A 7 -18.57 11.07 0.48
N ALA A 8 -18.20 10.86 1.74
CA ALA A 8 -16.83 10.55 2.12
C ALA A 8 -16.34 9.25 1.43
N PHE A 9 -17.20 8.23 1.37
CA PHE A 9 -16.88 6.98 0.68
C PHE A 9 -16.76 7.18 -0.85
N ALA A 10 -17.65 7.98 -1.46
CA ALA A 10 -17.56 8.32 -2.89
C ALA A 10 -16.25 9.07 -3.22
N LEU A 11 -15.80 9.97 -2.32
CA LEU A 11 -14.52 10.69 -2.49
C LEU A 11 -13.33 9.73 -2.37
N TYR A 12 -13.39 8.72 -1.47
CA TYR A 12 -12.39 7.65 -1.44
C TYR A 12 -12.31 6.93 -2.79
N ILE A 13 -13.44 6.47 -3.34
CA ILE A 13 -13.45 5.78 -4.64
C ILE A 13 -12.87 6.65 -5.74
N GLN A 14 -13.20 7.94 -5.77
CA GLN A 14 -12.67 8.88 -6.76
C GLN A 14 -11.17 9.10 -6.60
N ALA A 15 -10.68 9.25 -5.37
CA ALA A 15 -9.25 9.39 -5.09
C ALA A 15 -8.48 8.12 -5.54
N HIS A 16 -8.98 6.94 -5.18
CA HIS A 16 -8.39 5.68 -5.60
C HIS A 16 -8.37 5.52 -7.13
N TYR A 17 -9.42 5.94 -7.81
CA TYR A 17 -9.45 5.96 -9.28
C TYR A 17 -8.38 6.89 -9.88
N LEU A 18 -8.17 8.09 -9.32
CA LEU A 18 -7.09 8.99 -9.72
C LEU A 18 -5.72 8.37 -9.49
N TYR A 19 -5.52 7.71 -8.34
CA TYR A 19 -4.29 6.94 -8.08
C TYR A 19 -4.02 5.90 -9.16
N LEU A 20 -5.02 5.10 -9.53
CA LEU A 20 -4.90 4.07 -10.58
C LEU A 20 -4.57 4.66 -11.96
N LYS A 21 -4.93 5.92 -12.18
CA LYS A 21 -4.56 6.67 -13.39
C LYS A 21 -3.15 7.27 -13.34
N GLY A 22 -2.44 7.13 -12.23
CA GLY A 22 -1.15 7.77 -12.02
C GLY A 22 -1.24 9.27 -11.66
N GLU A 23 -2.44 9.78 -11.42
CA GLU A 23 -2.70 11.18 -11.06
C GLU A 23 -2.54 11.40 -9.55
N TYR A 24 -1.36 11.06 -9.02
CA TYR A 24 -1.08 11.02 -7.57
C TYR A 24 -1.27 12.37 -6.87
N GLY A 25 -0.86 13.48 -7.50
CA GLY A 25 -1.05 14.82 -6.94
C GLY A 25 -2.52 15.22 -6.78
N PRO A 26 -3.34 15.14 -7.86
CA PRO A 26 -4.79 15.33 -7.78
C PRO A 26 -5.49 14.41 -6.79
N SER A 27 -5.10 13.12 -6.72
CA SER A 27 -5.62 12.16 -5.76
C SER A 27 -5.34 12.59 -4.31
N ALA A 28 -4.08 12.89 -3.99
CA ALA A 28 -3.69 13.37 -2.66
C ALA A 28 -4.43 14.66 -2.27
N GLY A 29 -4.55 15.63 -3.21
CA GLY A 29 -5.30 16.85 -2.99
C GLY A 29 -6.78 16.61 -2.69
N LEU A 30 -7.41 15.65 -3.38
CA LEU A 30 -8.78 15.25 -3.12
C LEU A 30 -8.93 14.63 -1.71
N VAL A 31 -8.00 13.74 -1.31
CA VAL A 31 -8.01 13.14 0.03
C VAL A 31 -7.87 14.19 1.13
N GLU A 32 -6.89 15.08 1.02
CA GLU A 32 -6.68 16.16 2.00
C GLU A 32 -7.91 17.07 2.10
N GLY A 33 -8.49 17.44 0.97
CA GLY A 33 -9.73 18.21 0.92
C GLY A 33 -10.89 17.47 1.58
N ALA A 34 -11.08 16.20 1.28
CA ALA A 34 -12.17 15.40 1.87
C ALA A 34 -12.04 15.30 3.41
N LEU A 35 -10.84 15.01 3.90
CA LEU A 35 -10.57 14.91 5.34
C LEU A 35 -10.81 16.24 6.05
N SER A 36 -10.34 17.35 5.48
CA SER A 36 -10.52 18.70 6.05
C SER A 36 -11.98 19.18 6.02
N MET A 37 -12.77 18.72 5.04
CA MET A 37 -14.20 19.06 4.92
C MET A 37 -15.14 18.12 5.70
N GLY A 38 -14.62 17.32 6.61
CA GLY A 38 -15.41 16.54 7.56
C GLY A 38 -15.49 15.03 7.30
N ALA A 39 -14.81 14.49 6.28
CA ALA A 39 -14.74 13.04 6.09
C ALA A 39 -14.08 12.32 7.28
N ALA A 40 -13.20 13.00 8.01
CA ALA A 40 -12.55 12.51 9.23
C ALA A 40 -13.54 12.10 10.35
N ALA A 41 -14.78 12.60 10.32
CA ALA A 41 -15.84 12.20 11.26
C ALA A 41 -16.40 10.78 11.00
N TYR A 42 -16.03 10.15 9.89
CA TYR A 42 -16.49 8.83 9.48
C TYR A 42 -15.32 7.85 9.44
N PRO A 43 -15.08 7.04 10.50
CA PRO A 43 -13.84 6.27 10.67
C PRO A 43 -13.48 5.38 9.48
N ILE A 44 -14.44 4.61 8.94
CA ILE A 44 -14.16 3.69 7.83
C ILE A 44 -13.76 4.42 6.55
N PRO A 45 -14.55 5.37 5.97
CA PRO A 45 -14.09 6.11 4.81
C PRO A 45 -12.83 6.95 5.09
N ALA A 46 -12.65 7.50 6.29
CA ALA A 46 -11.44 8.22 6.67
C ALA A 46 -10.21 7.31 6.63
N LEU A 47 -10.31 6.08 7.15
CA LEU A 47 -9.25 5.08 7.09
C LEU A 47 -8.82 4.83 5.65
N TYR A 48 -9.77 4.52 4.76
CA TYR A 48 -9.45 4.26 3.35
C TYR A 48 -8.92 5.49 2.61
N LEU A 49 -9.41 6.70 2.91
CA LEU A 49 -8.82 7.95 2.40
C LEU A 49 -7.36 8.09 2.83
N HIS A 50 -7.04 7.84 4.09
CA HIS A 50 -5.65 7.85 4.57
C HIS A 50 -4.79 6.80 3.85
N LEU A 51 -5.28 5.58 3.61
CA LEU A 51 -4.53 4.56 2.86
C LEU A 51 -4.23 5.01 1.43
N VAL A 52 -5.19 5.63 0.73
CA VAL A 52 -4.95 6.21 -0.60
C VAL A 52 -3.88 7.31 -0.54
N ALA A 53 -3.94 8.21 0.45
CA ALA A 53 -2.89 9.21 0.64
C ALA A 53 -1.50 8.59 0.85
N VAL A 54 -1.39 7.48 1.60
CA VAL A 54 -0.13 6.75 1.72
C VAL A 54 0.37 6.30 0.36
N MET A 55 -0.49 5.71 -0.45
CA MET A 55 -0.15 5.23 -1.80
C MET A 55 0.31 6.37 -2.71
N ASP A 56 -0.41 7.50 -2.68
CA ASP A 56 -0.08 8.70 -3.45
C ASP A 56 1.28 9.28 -3.03
N TYR A 57 1.47 9.53 -1.74
CA TYR A 57 2.68 10.14 -1.23
C TYR A 57 3.91 9.23 -1.36
N MET A 58 3.75 7.91 -1.30
CA MET A 58 4.83 6.97 -1.63
C MET A 58 5.19 7.04 -3.11
N SER A 59 4.21 7.19 -4.01
CA SER A 59 4.45 7.39 -5.45
C SER A 59 5.12 8.74 -5.75
N LEU A 60 4.79 9.78 -4.97
CA LEU A 60 5.41 11.11 -5.04
C LEU A 60 6.74 11.23 -4.27
N LYS A 61 7.24 10.15 -3.66
CA LYS A 61 8.44 10.12 -2.81
C LYS A 61 8.38 11.09 -1.60
N GLN A 62 7.20 11.38 -1.09
CA GLN A 62 6.96 12.21 0.09
C GLN A 62 6.71 11.33 1.32
N THR A 63 7.75 10.60 1.75
CA THR A 63 7.68 9.55 2.78
C THR A 63 7.15 10.04 4.13
N GLU A 64 7.49 11.26 4.54
CA GLU A 64 7.02 11.82 5.82
C GLU A 64 5.49 12.04 5.82
N LYS A 65 4.93 12.51 4.70
CA LYS A 65 3.48 12.63 4.57
C LYS A 65 2.81 11.26 4.53
N ALA A 66 3.37 10.33 3.76
CA ALA A 66 2.88 8.94 3.75
C ALA A 66 2.87 8.34 5.15
N ARG A 67 3.95 8.55 5.92
CA ARG A 67 4.06 8.12 7.31
C ARG A 67 2.97 8.73 8.20
N ALA A 68 2.75 10.04 8.09
CA ALA A 68 1.72 10.73 8.88
C ALA A 68 0.33 10.15 8.59
N HIS A 69 -0.02 9.92 7.33
CA HIS A 69 -1.29 9.30 6.95
C HIS A 69 -1.40 7.84 7.39
N LEU A 70 -0.32 7.05 7.29
CA LEU A 70 -0.33 5.68 7.79
C LEU A 70 -0.63 5.62 9.29
N LEU A 71 0.04 6.44 10.08
CA LEU A 71 -0.15 6.46 11.53
C LEU A 71 -1.54 6.98 11.92
N ALA A 72 -2.09 7.94 11.15
CA ALA A 72 -3.48 8.39 11.33
C ALA A 72 -4.48 7.27 11.02
N ALA A 73 -4.29 6.55 9.90
CA ALA A 73 -5.12 5.38 9.57
C ALA A 73 -5.02 4.30 10.66
N TRP A 74 -3.80 4.03 11.15
CA TRP A 74 -3.56 3.05 12.19
C TRP A 74 -4.25 3.40 13.51
N ALA A 75 -4.19 4.66 13.92
CA ALA A 75 -4.86 5.16 15.11
C ALA A 75 -6.39 5.03 15.04
N LEU A 76 -6.98 5.13 13.84
CA LEU A 76 -8.41 4.89 13.60
C LEU A 76 -8.75 3.39 13.63
N ALA A 77 -7.88 2.55 13.10
CA ALA A 77 -8.16 1.14 12.87
C ALA A 77 -7.89 0.26 14.10
N GLN A 78 -6.79 0.48 14.79
CA GLN A 78 -6.25 -0.41 15.82
C GLN A 78 -7.20 -0.62 17.01
N PRO A 79 -7.92 0.39 17.54
CA PRO A 79 -8.83 0.20 18.68
C PRO A 79 -10.00 -0.74 18.39
N ASP A 80 -10.51 -0.75 17.15
CA ASP A 80 -11.67 -1.52 16.71
C ASP A 80 -11.30 -2.69 15.79
N ASP A 81 -10.01 -3.00 15.71
CA ASP A 81 -9.46 -4.11 14.90
C ASP A 81 -9.79 -4.02 13.40
N LEU A 82 -9.89 -2.80 12.85
CA LEU A 82 -10.22 -2.53 11.44
C LEU A 82 -8.98 -2.66 10.53
N ILE A 83 -8.26 -3.79 10.61
CA ILE A 83 -6.95 -3.97 9.96
C ILE A 83 -7.03 -4.57 8.54
N GLU A 84 -8.21 -4.95 8.06
CA GLU A 84 -8.39 -5.57 6.72
C GLU A 84 -7.82 -4.69 5.60
N GLY A 85 -8.14 -3.38 5.60
CA GLY A 85 -7.70 -2.45 4.56
C GLY A 85 -6.17 -2.36 4.41
N PHE A 86 -5.41 -2.57 5.48
CA PHE A 86 -3.93 -2.60 5.41
C PHE A 86 -3.43 -3.85 4.70
N GLY A 87 -4.06 -5.00 4.93
CA GLY A 87 -3.71 -6.25 4.25
C GLY A 87 -4.06 -6.23 2.76
N GLU A 88 -5.23 -5.70 2.41
CA GLU A 88 -5.70 -5.56 1.03
C GLU A 88 -4.80 -4.62 0.19
N HIS A 89 -4.26 -3.57 0.81
CA HIS A 89 -3.42 -2.57 0.14
C HIS A 89 -1.93 -2.75 0.39
N HIS A 90 -1.50 -3.83 1.07
CA HIS A 90 -0.12 -4.03 1.54
C HIS A 90 0.94 -3.63 0.50
N GLY A 91 0.89 -4.18 -0.70
CA GLY A 91 1.87 -3.89 -1.75
C GLY A 91 1.82 -2.45 -2.24
N LEU A 92 0.64 -1.84 -2.29
CA LEU A 92 0.45 -0.47 -2.74
C LEU A 92 0.96 0.55 -1.70
N LEU A 93 1.01 0.17 -0.42
CA LEU A 93 1.54 1.01 0.66
C LEU A 93 3.07 1.17 0.63
N GLY A 94 3.77 0.51 -0.31
CA GLY A 94 5.18 0.77 -0.58
C GLY A 94 6.12 0.48 0.59
N GLY A 95 5.90 -0.62 1.32
CA GLY A 95 6.75 -1.03 2.44
C GLY A 95 6.58 -0.20 3.71
N MET A 96 5.59 0.69 3.77
CA MET A 96 5.31 1.50 4.96
C MET A 96 4.91 0.65 6.17
N LEU A 97 4.26 -0.50 5.95
CA LEU A 97 3.92 -1.42 7.03
C LEU A 97 5.16 -2.08 7.64
N GLU A 98 6.13 -2.44 6.81
CA GLU A 98 7.43 -2.96 7.23
C GLU A 98 8.25 -1.92 8.00
N ALA A 99 8.22 -0.67 7.54
CA ALA A 99 9.01 0.41 8.12
C ALA A 99 8.45 0.92 9.46
N GLU A 100 7.13 1.01 9.60
CA GLU A 100 6.50 1.71 10.72
C GLU A 100 5.66 0.77 11.61
N ILE A 101 4.84 -0.12 11.05
CA ILE A 101 3.93 -0.97 11.83
C ILE A 101 4.67 -2.16 12.43
N LYS A 102 5.47 -2.86 11.62
CA LYS A 102 6.21 -4.04 12.08
C LYS A 102 7.07 -3.81 13.33
N PRO A 103 7.85 -2.70 13.45
CA PRO A 103 8.67 -2.47 14.64
C PRO A 103 7.86 -2.13 15.90
N ALA A 104 6.74 -1.42 15.73
CA ALA A 104 5.94 -0.92 16.85
C ALA A 104 4.83 -1.89 17.28
N TRP A 105 4.25 -2.62 16.32
CA TRP A 105 3.14 -3.57 16.55
C TRP A 105 3.39 -4.87 15.80
N PRO A 106 4.40 -5.69 16.20
CA PRO A 106 4.81 -6.88 15.47
C PRO A 106 3.73 -7.95 15.37
N GLU A 107 2.87 -8.10 16.38
CA GLU A 107 1.79 -9.10 16.35
C GLU A 107 0.65 -8.67 15.40
N ASP A 108 0.26 -7.41 15.40
CA ASP A 108 -0.72 -6.91 14.45
C ASP A 108 -0.17 -6.94 13.03
N PHE A 109 1.12 -6.65 12.84
CA PHE A 109 1.76 -6.81 11.53
C PHE A 109 1.64 -8.24 11.00
N LYS A 110 1.85 -9.28 11.83
CA LYS A 110 1.65 -10.68 11.43
C LYS A 110 0.20 -10.94 10.97
N ARG A 111 -0.77 -10.36 11.67
CA ARG A 111 -2.19 -10.48 11.33
C ARG A 111 -2.50 -9.80 9.99
N VAL A 112 -1.98 -8.59 9.77
CA VAL A 112 -2.08 -7.87 8.50
C VAL A 112 -1.49 -8.70 7.35
N ILE A 113 -0.31 -9.32 7.54
CA ILE A 113 0.31 -10.19 6.54
C ILE A 113 -0.56 -11.43 6.25
N ALA A 114 -1.19 -12.02 7.26
CA ALA A 114 -2.12 -13.13 7.04
C ALA A 114 -3.34 -12.71 6.20
N ILE A 115 -3.85 -11.48 6.38
CA ILE A 115 -4.90 -10.89 5.54
C ILE A 115 -4.41 -10.73 4.12
N THR A 116 -3.20 -10.19 3.91
CA THR A 116 -2.59 -10.03 2.57
C THR A 116 -2.58 -11.36 1.80
N TYR A 117 -2.10 -12.44 2.42
CA TYR A 117 -2.08 -13.75 1.76
C TYR A 117 -3.49 -14.28 1.46
N ARG A 118 -4.43 -14.12 2.39
CA ARG A 118 -5.83 -14.52 2.19
C ARG A 118 -6.49 -13.75 1.05
N PHE A 119 -6.25 -12.43 0.99
CA PHE A 119 -6.76 -11.56 -0.07
C PHE A 119 -6.20 -11.95 -1.42
N SER A 120 -4.88 -12.09 -1.55
CA SER A 120 -4.22 -12.53 -2.80
C SER A 120 -4.76 -13.88 -3.28
N ALA A 121 -4.91 -14.85 -2.39
CA ALA A 121 -5.47 -16.15 -2.74
C ALA A 121 -6.92 -16.07 -3.24
N GLY A 122 -7.73 -15.18 -2.67
CA GLY A 122 -9.11 -14.91 -3.12
C GLY A 122 -9.14 -14.20 -4.47
N TRP A 123 -8.31 -13.19 -4.65
CA TRP A 123 -8.19 -12.42 -5.89
C TRP A 123 -7.87 -13.32 -7.09
N ARG A 124 -6.92 -14.25 -6.94
CA ARG A 124 -6.54 -15.24 -7.96
C ARG A 124 -7.71 -16.05 -8.46
N LYS A 125 -8.50 -16.60 -7.54
CA LYS A 125 -9.65 -17.44 -7.88
C LYS A 125 -10.69 -16.72 -8.74
N VAL A 126 -10.81 -15.40 -8.57
CA VAL A 126 -11.80 -14.57 -9.27
C VAL A 126 -11.27 -14.06 -10.60
N HIS A 127 -10.01 -13.62 -10.66
CA HIS A 127 -9.46 -12.88 -11.81
C HIS A 127 -8.62 -13.73 -12.77
N ASN A 128 -8.06 -14.85 -12.30
CA ASN A 128 -7.24 -15.76 -13.13
C ASN A 128 -7.67 -17.23 -13.01
N PRO A 129 -8.96 -17.56 -13.22
CA PRO A 129 -9.43 -18.93 -13.04
C PRO A 129 -8.83 -19.93 -14.04
N GLU A 130 -8.39 -19.47 -15.22
CA GLU A 130 -7.94 -20.35 -16.32
C GLU A 130 -6.41 -20.46 -16.42
N THR A 131 -5.66 -19.44 -16.03
CA THR A 131 -4.22 -19.45 -16.25
C THR A 131 -3.43 -20.07 -15.11
N GLY A 132 -3.96 -20.05 -13.89
CA GLY A 132 -3.26 -20.60 -12.71
C GLY A 132 -1.83 -20.05 -12.51
N HIS A 133 -1.40 -19.12 -13.35
CA HIS A 133 -0.07 -18.53 -13.32
C HIS A 133 -0.07 -17.29 -12.46
N ASP A 134 0.63 -17.38 -11.37
CA ASP A 134 0.74 -16.38 -10.33
C ASP A 134 2.00 -15.55 -10.51
N VAL A 135 1.94 -14.51 -11.33
CA VAL A 135 3.12 -13.70 -11.61
C VAL A 135 3.63 -12.94 -10.38
N ALA A 136 2.75 -12.57 -9.45
CA ALA A 136 3.14 -11.80 -8.25
C ALA A 136 3.06 -12.59 -6.93
N ASP A 137 2.45 -13.77 -6.93
CA ASP A 137 2.12 -14.49 -5.69
C ASP A 137 3.22 -15.38 -5.15
N ASP A 138 4.24 -15.66 -5.95
CA ASP A 138 5.46 -16.32 -5.50
C ASP A 138 6.40 -15.35 -4.75
N LEU A 139 6.08 -14.06 -4.76
CA LEU A 139 6.85 -13.07 -4.02
C LEU A 139 6.48 -13.10 -2.53
N THR A 140 7.49 -13.09 -1.69
CA THR A 140 7.27 -12.75 -0.28
C THR A 140 6.80 -11.30 -0.17
N THR A 141 6.13 -10.94 0.93
CA THR A 141 5.66 -9.57 1.17
C THR A 141 6.79 -8.54 1.08
N THR A 142 7.99 -8.88 1.53
CA THR A 142 9.16 -8.00 1.44
C THR A 142 9.68 -7.89 0.00
N GLU A 143 9.75 -8.99 -0.75
CA GLU A 143 10.10 -8.94 -2.18
C GLU A 143 9.09 -8.09 -2.96
N PHE A 144 7.80 -8.24 -2.68
CA PHE A 144 6.75 -7.45 -3.29
C PHE A 144 6.88 -5.95 -2.96
N ALA A 145 7.07 -5.60 -1.68
CA ALA A 145 7.28 -4.21 -1.25
C ALA A 145 8.51 -3.57 -1.93
N VAL A 146 9.63 -4.30 -1.98
CA VAL A 146 10.87 -3.84 -2.65
C VAL A 146 10.63 -3.66 -4.16
N SER A 147 9.94 -4.58 -4.81
CA SER A 147 9.61 -4.50 -6.25
C SER A 147 8.71 -3.30 -6.56
N MET A 148 7.67 -3.07 -5.74
CA MET A 148 6.77 -1.92 -5.90
C MET A 148 7.49 -0.57 -5.76
N LEU A 149 8.44 -0.46 -4.82
CA LEU A 149 9.28 0.73 -4.70
C LEU A 149 10.20 0.90 -5.91
N ALA A 150 10.78 -0.20 -6.40
CA ALA A 150 11.62 -0.19 -7.59
C ALA A 150 10.84 0.21 -8.85
N ALA A 151 9.61 -0.29 -9.03
CA ALA A 151 8.69 0.09 -10.10
C ALA A 151 8.33 1.59 -10.07
N ARG A 152 8.26 2.18 -8.88
CA ARG A 152 8.08 3.63 -8.67
C ARG A 152 9.36 4.46 -8.89
N GLY A 153 10.42 3.86 -9.40
CA GLY A 153 11.69 4.53 -9.69
C GLY A 153 12.55 4.87 -8.47
N TRP A 154 12.35 4.18 -7.33
CA TRP A 154 13.23 4.32 -6.18
C TRP A 154 14.57 3.61 -6.41
N THR A 155 15.66 4.24 -6.04
CA THR A 155 17.00 3.60 -6.08
C THR A 155 17.15 2.57 -4.95
N ASN A 156 18.11 1.66 -5.10
CA ASN A 156 18.39 0.68 -4.02
C ASN A 156 18.81 1.35 -2.70
N GLN A 157 19.43 2.53 -2.77
CA GLN A 157 19.79 3.30 -1.57
C GLN A 157 18.57 3.91 -0.89
N GLU A 158 17.63 4.49 -1.65
CA GLU A 158 16.38 5.02 -1.13
C GLU A 158 15.53 3.91 -0.50
N ILE A 159 15.39 2.77 -1.18
CA ILE A 159 14.67 1.59 -0.66
C ILE A 159 15.32 1.08 0.63
N ALA A 160 16.65 0.96 0.64
CA ALA A 160 17.40 0.50 1.79
C ALA A 160 17.21 1.40 3.01
N ALA A 161 17.30 2.72 2.81
CA ALA A 161 17.07 3.71 3.86
C ALA A 161 15.64 3.63 4.41
N HIS A 162 14.64 3.54 3.51
CA HIS A 162 13.22 3.47 3.88
C HIS A 162 12.89 2.21 4.69
N LEU A 163 13.34 1.04 4.21
CA LEU A 163 13.09 -0.26 4.88
C LEU A 163 14.07 -0.58 6.01
N ARG A 164 15.05 0.29 6.27
CA ARG A 164 16.11 0.11 7.28
C ARG A 164 16.90 -1.18 7.10
N ILE A 165 17.23 -1.51 5.86
CA ILE A 165 18.04 -2.68 5.46
C ILE A 165 19.26 -2.24 4.63
N SER A 166 20.19 -3.16 4.34
CA SER A 166 21.33 -2.81 3.50
C SER A 166 20.97 -2.73 2.01
N PRO A 167 21.66 -1.87 1.20
CA PRO A 167 21.49 -1.86 -0.24
C PRO A 167 21.75 -3.22 -0.91
N ASN A 168 22.66 -4.03 -0.36
CA ASN A 168 22.91 -5.39 -0.82
C ASN A 168 21.72 -6.31 -0.56
N THR A 169 21.03 -6.13 0.57
CA THR A 169 19.80 -6.86 0.87
C THR A 169 18.69 -6.49 -0.12
N VAL A 170 18.53 -5.20 -0.46
CA VAL A 170 17.60 -4.74 -1.50
C VAL A 170 17.92 -5.40 -2.84
N LYS A 171 19.20 -5.37 -3.25
CA LYS A 171 19.65 -6.02 -4.50
C LYS A 171 19.27 -7.50 -4.53
N ARG A 172 19.46 -8.23 -3.41
CA ARG A 172 19.10 -9.64 -3.30
C ARG A 172 17.59 -9.86 -3.45
N TYR A 173 16.77 -9.04 -2.80
CA TYR A 173 15.31 -9.15 -2.95
C TYR A 173 14.85 -8.84 -4.37
N LEU A 174 15.41 -7.81 -5.01
CA LEU A 174 15.09 -7.51 -6.41
C LEU A 174 15.49 -8.65 -7.35
N SER A 175 16.69 -9.22 -7.18
CA SER A 175 17.12 -10.35 -8.00
C SER A 175 16.20 -11.56 -7.84
N ALA A 176 15.84 -11.91 -6.59
CA ALA A 176 14.92 -13.01 -6.31
C ALA A 176 13.51 -12.74 -6.89
N ALA A 177 13.02 -11.51 -6.75
CA ALA A 177 11.73 -11.12 -7.31
C ALA A 177 11.72 -11.21 -8.85
N MET A 178 12.73 -10.66 -9.51
CA MET A 178 12.87 -10.68 -10.96
C MET A 178 12.97 -12.12 -11.51
N GLU A 179 13.68 -13.01 -10.80
CA GLU A 179 13.75 -14.44 -11.14
C GLU A 179 12.37 -15.09 -11.06
N LYS A 180 11.63 -14.85 -9.98
CA LYS A 180 10.27 -15.39 -9.77
C LYS A 180 9.25 -14.83 -10.78
N LEU A 181 9.40 -13.57 -11.18
CA LEU A 181 8.56 -12.89 -12.17
C LEU A 181 8.97 -13.21 -13.63
N HIS A 182 10.05 -13.99 -13.83
CA HIS A 182 10.61 -14.30 -15.15
C HIS A 182 10.95 -13.05 -15.99
N ILE A 183 11.40 -11.97 -15.34
CA ILE A 183 11.83 -10.72 -15.99
C ILE A 183 13.33 -10.53 -15.87
N SER A 184 13.94 -9.93 -16.90
CA SER A 184 15.40 -9.75 -16.97
C SER A 184 15.86 -8.35 -16.58
N HIS A 185 14.99 -7.36 -16.69
CA HIS A 185 15.34 -5.96 -16.44
C HIS A 185 14.44 -5.33 -15.38
N ARG A 186 15.06 -4.46 -14.57
CA ARG A 186 14.34 -3.70 -13.56
C ARG A 186 13.21 -2.82 -14.13
N GLN A 187 13.31 -2.45 -15.41
CA GLN A 187 12.30 -1.63 -16.11
C GLN A 187 11.01 -2.39 -16.37
N ASP A 188 11.06 -3.72 -16.25
CA ASP A 188 9.92 -4.62 -16.51
C ASP A 188 9.09 -4.86 -15.22
N LEU A 189 9.56 -4.31 -14.08
CA LEU A 189 8.81 -4.28 -12.81
C LEU A 189 7.67 -3.26 -12.90
#